data_59e701bf0882edbcaaf524c921e2b716
#
_entry.id   59e701bf0882edbcaaf524c921e2b716
#
_cell.length_a   1.000
_cell.length_b   1.000
_cell.length_c   1.000
_cell.angle_alpha   90.00
_cell.angle_beta   90.00
_cell.angle_gamma   90.00
#
_symmetry.space_group_name_H-M   'P 1'
#
loop_
_entity.id
_entity.type
_entity.pdbx_description
1 polymer ?
#
loop_
_entity_poly.entity_id
_entity_poly.type
_entity_poly.pdbx_seq_one_letter_code
_entity_poly.pdbx_strand_id
1 'polypeptide(L)'
;MNILSLCDSGDVLSVFRIVNIIIMIIKVAVPILLIIVGMVTLMKSIKTGNEDLLAKAKKQLVSNCIAAVIIFLVPTLVNVLARLSSNDGNSYLSCLKNATIENINQAYITQAEALLASSEENLNYNGYYSAVTVVSKIKDTALRKQYNERLATMYKAIEEEIKERNEQEKTTGAGGTSSSGAPLGDGTSFPTYTQCDTRWGNKSYQGTNLCNAGCGYTSLAMVLSGIKRDPTITPYSVHEYIYGNGISINHSGGAITDVALYDNRVASHYGVKIEVLFGRDSVGKTEATKRLVNALNQGKKVVLLRPGHYIALSGTGSQIEVHDPAWSSKNGVYDIDGVFNNFCCDKTGNCKFVYAVAYS
;
A
#
# COMPACT_ATOMS: atom_id res chain seq x y z
N MET A 1 -3.37 -18.06 3.43
CA MET A 1 -3.69 -16.92 4.30
C MET A 1 -4.82 -17.37 5.20
N ASN A 2 -4.56 -17.57 6.50
CA ASN A 2 -5.59 -18.07 7.42
C ASN A 2 -6.63 -16.97 7.65
N ILE A 3 -7.91 -17.29 7.48
CA ILE A 3 -9.05 -16.37 7.73
C ILE A 3 -9.03 -15.85 9.19
N LEU A 4 -8.44 -16.60 10.12
CA LEU A 4 -8.17 -16.17 11.51
C LEU A 4 -7.38 -14.85 11.55
N SER A 5 -6.36 -14.68 10.70
CA SER A 5 -5.55 -13.46 10.67
C SER A 5 -6.27 -12.27 10.03
N LEU A 6 -7.33 -12.52 9.24
CA LEU A 6 -8.07 -11.46 8.58
C LEU A 6 -8.96 -10.68 9.57
N CYS A 7 -9.58 -11.38 10.54
CA CYS A 7 -10.44 -10.75 11.55
C CYS A 7 -9.68 -10.07 12.70
N ASP A 8 -8.35 -10.20 12.73
CA ASP A 8 -7.50 -9.56 13.75
C ASP A 8 -6.97 -8.19 13.28
N SER A 9 -7.22 -7.82 12.02
CA SER A 9 -6.85 -6.51 11.50
C SER A 9 -7.89 -5.44 11.87
N GLY A 10 -7.44 -4.33 12.45
CA GLY A 10 -8.31 -3.20 12.80
C GLY A 10 -9.03 -2.59 11.58
N ASP A 11 -8.38 -2.58 10.41
CA ASP A 11 -8.98 -2.08 9.16
C ASP A 11 -10.10 -3.01 8.67
N VAL A 12 -9.89 -4.33 8.73
CA VAL A 12 -10.88 -5.33 8.36
C VAL A 12 -12.08 -5.27 9.31
N LEU A 13 -11.84 -5.23 10.61
CA LEU A 13 -12.92 -5.09 11.60
C LEU A 13 -13.70 -3.78 11.41
N SER A 14 -13.05 -2.70 11.01
CA SER A 14 -13.72 -1.43 10.71
C SER A 14 -14.69 -1.55 9.53
N VAL A 15 -14.30 -2.26 8.47
CA VAL A 15 -15.19 -2.56 7.33
C VAL A 15 -16.37 -3.43 7.79
N PHE A 16 -16.11 -4.50 8.55
CA PHE A 16 -17.19 -5.35 9.09
C PHE A 16 -18.14 -4.58 9.98
N ARG A 17 -17.67 -3.61 10.74
CA ARG A 17 -18.52 -2.74 11.53
C ARG A 17 -19.48 -1.92 10.66
N ILE A 18 -19.00 -1.33 9.57
CA ILE A 18 -19.84 -0.58 8.62
C ILE A 18 -20.90 -1.51 8.03
N VAL A 19 -20.49 -2.71 7.60
CA VAL A 19 -21.42 -3.73 7.07
C VAL A 19 -22.48 -4.10 8.13
N ASN A 20 -22.09 -4.26 9.38
CA ASN A 20 -23.02 -4.58 10.47
C ASN A 20 -24.03 -3.45 10.72
N ILE A 21 -23.61 -2.20 10.65
CA ILE A 21 -24.50 -1.03 10.76
C ILE A 21 -25.50 -1.02 9.59
N ILE A 22 -25.05 -1.26 8.36
CA ILE A 22 -25.92 -1.33 7.18
C ILE A 22 -26.95 -2.45 7.33
N ILE A 23 -26.53 -3.63 7.77
CA ILE A 23 -27.43 -4.78 8.02
C ILE A 23 -28.46 -4.41 9.10
N MET A 24 -28.06 -3.73 10.17
CA MET A 24 -28.96 -3.27 11.23
C MET A 24 -30.00 -2.29 10.69
N ILE A 25 -29.58 -1.30 9.88
CA ILE A 25 -30.50 -0.34 9.25
C ILE A 25 -31.49 -1.06 8.36
N ILE A 26 -31.05 -2.00 7.52
CA ILE A 26 -31.93 -2.79 6.63
C ILE A 26 -32.95 -3.60 7.46
N LYS A 27 -32.51 -4.23 8.55
CA LYS A 27 -33.40 -5.03 9.42
C LYS A 27 -34.52 -4.20 10.05
N VAL A 28 -34.30 -2.92 10.29
CA VAL A 28 -35.31 -2.01 10.87
C VAL A 28 -36.15 -1.34 9.76
N ALA A 29 -35.47 -0.82 8.73
CA ALA A 29 -36.14 -0.06 7.68
C ALA A 29 -37.08 -0.91 6.80
N VAL A 30 -36.67 -2.14 6.45
CA VAL A 30 -37.47 -2.99 5.57
C VAL A 30 -38.84 -3.35 6.15
N PRO A 31 -38.99 -3.82 7.41
CA PRO A 31 -40.29 -4.05 8.00
C PRO A 31 -41.18 -2.81 8.05
N ILE A 32 -40.61 -1.67 8.43
CA ILE A 32 -41.36 -0.39 8.49
C ILE A 32 -41.88 0.00 7.11
N LEU A 33 -41.04 -0.06 6.08
CA LEU A 33 -41.44 0.22 4.70
C LEU A 33 -42.54 -0.74 4.19
N LEU A 34 -42.42 -2.04 4.54
CA LEU A 34 -43.43 -3.02 4.18
C LEU A 34 -44.81 -2.73 4.80
N ILE A 35 -44.81 -2.34 6.08
CA ILE A 35 -46.02 -1.95 6.78
C ILE A 35 -46.64 -0.72 6.12
N ILE A 36 -45.86 0.33 5.85
CA ILE A 36 -46.35 1.58 5.24
C ILE A 36 -46.89 1.30 3.84
N VAL A 37 -46.13 0.61 2.98
CA VAL A 37 -46.56 0.26 1.61
C VAL A 37 -47.79 -0.64 1.62
N GLY A 38 -47.79 -1.61 2.55
CA GLY A 38 -48.94 -2.50 2.72
C GLY A 38 -50.22 -1.74 3.12
N MET A 39 -50.14 -0.84 4.11
CA MET A 39 -51.31 -0.01 4.52
C MET A 39 -51.82 0.88 3.39
N VAL A 40 -50.89 1.59 2.70
CA VAL A 40 -51.29 2.47 1.57
C VAL A 40 -51.95 1.69 0.44
N THR A 41 -51.40 0.52 0.11
CA THR A 41 -51.94 -0.34 -0.98
C THR A 41 -53.32 -0.90 -0.61
N LEU A 42 -53.49 -1.38 0.63
CA LEU A 42 -54.78 -1.89 1.12
C LEU A 42 -55.80 -0.78 1.22
N MET A 43 -55.45 0.41 1.77
CA MET A 43 -56.36 1.55 1.83
C MET A 43 -56.91 1.98 0.47
N LYS A 44 -56.01 2.05 -0.56
CA LYS A 44 -56.43 2.35 -1.92
C LYS A 44 -57.45 1.31 -2.48
N SER A 45 -57.21 0.03 -2.22
CA SER A 45 -58.07 -1.06 -2.68
C SER A 45 -59.42 -1.06 -1.98
N ILE A 46 -59.49 -0.75 -0.67
CA ILE A 46 -60.73 -0.67 0.10
C ILE A 46 -61.55 0.57 -0.34
N LYS A 47 -60.89 1.70 -0.56
CA LYS A 47 -61.55 2.95 -0.96
C LYS A 47 -62.23 2.86 -2.33
N THR A 48 -61.73 2.03 -3.24
CA THR A 48 -62.25 1.83 -4.59
C THR A 48 -63.35 0.78 -4.65
N GLY A 49 -63.57 -0.02 -3.62
CA GLY A 49 -64.58 -1.11 -3.59
C GLY A 49 -64.39 -2.20 -4.65
N ASN A 50 -63.21 -2.25 -5.27
CA ASN A 50 -62.94 -3.17 -6.38
C ASN A 50 -62.21 -4.41 -5.86
N GLU A 51 -62.88 -5.57 -5.96
CA GLU A 51 -62.37 -6.88 -5.50
C GLU A 51 -61.11 -7.33 -6.24
N ASP A 52 -60.97 -7.01 -7.53
CA ASP A 52 -59.78 -7.34 -8.31
C ASP A 52 -58.55 -6.55 -7.86
N LEU A 53 -58.72 -5.27 -7.47
CA LEU A 53 -57.64 -4.47 -6.92
C LEU A 53 -57.22 -4.98 -5.55
N LEU A 54 -58.14 -5.46 -4.74
CA LEU A 54 -57.83 -6.06 -3.44
C LEU A 54 -57.07 -7.37 -3.59
N ALA A 55 -57.44 -8.23 -4.55
CA ALA A 55 -56.73 -9.47 -4.85
C ALA A 55 -55.28 -9.18 -5.32
N LYS A 56 -55.10 -8.21 -6.21
CA LYS A 56 -53.76 -7.76 -6.67
C LYS A 56 -52.91 -7.20 -5.51
N ALA A 57 -53.53 -6.38 -4.65
CA ALA A 57 -52.85 -5.80 -3.48
C ALA A 57 -52.35 -6.89 -2.50
N LYS A 58 -53.16 -7.89 -2.21
CA LYS A 58 -52.80 -9.06 -1.40
C LYS A 58 -51.64 -9.83 -2.02
N LYS A 59 -51.70 -10.13 -3.33
CA LYS A 59 -50.61 -10.83 -4.01
C LYS A 59 -49.29 -10.07 -3.97
N GLN A 60 -49.35 -8.76 -4.17
CA GLN A 60 -48.15 -7.90 -4.10
C GLN A 60 -47.59 -7.84 -2.70
N LEU A 61 -48.41 -7.73 -1.66
CA LEU A 61 -47.98 -7.75 -0.26
C LEU A 61 -47.26 -9.07 0.07
N VAL A 62 -47.84 -10.22 -0.32
CA VAL A 62 -47.19 -11.54 -0.12
C VAL A 62 -45.85 -11.61 -0.84
N SER A 63 -45.77 -11.14 -2.10
CA SER A 63 -44.52 -11.11 -2.86
C SER A 63 -43.46 -10.25 -2.17
N ASN A 64 -43.85 -9.09 -1.67
CA ASN A 64 -42.91 -8.19 -0.94
C ASN A 64 -42.43 -8.80 0.40
N CYS A 65 -43.33 -9.53 1.09
CA CYS A 65 -42.96 -10.27 2.32
C CYS A 65 -41.94 -11.38 2.02
N ILE A 66 -42.17 -12.14 0.91
CA ILE A 66 -41.22 -13.18 0.50
C ILE A 66 -39.85 -12.57 0.18
N ALA A 67 -39.82 -11.49 -0.60
CA ALA A 67 -38.58 -10.79 -0.92
C ALA A 67 -37.85 -10.30 0.34
N ALA A 68 -38.58 -9.77 1.32
CA ALA A 68 -37.97 -9.36 2.61
C ALA A 68 -37.38 -10.54 3.35
N VAL A 69 -38.08 -11.68 3.44
CA VAL A 69 -37.56 -12.89 4.08
C VAL A 69 -36.25 -13.34 3.40
N ILE A 70 -36.20 -13.32 2.07
CA ILE A 70 -34.97 -13.66 1.33
C ILE A 70 -33.81 -12.71 1.74
N ILE A 71 -34.05 -11.40 1.78
CA ILE A 71 -33.03 -10.41 2.20
C ILE A 71 -32.53 -10.70 3.62
N PHE A 72 -33.41 -11.08 4.54
CA PHE A 72 -33.02 -11.43 5.91
C PHE A 72 -32.20 -12.73 5.99
N LEU A 73 -32.39 -13.64 5.04
CA LEU A 73 -31.67 -14.90 5.01
C LEU A 73 -30.27 -14.77 4.37
N VAL A 74 -29.99 -13.73 3.57
CA VAL A 74 -28.70 -13.55 2.88
C VAL A 74 -27.50 -13.63 3.83
N PRO A 75 -27.44 -12.93 4.99
CA PRO A 75 -26.30 -13.05 5.89
C PRO A 75 -26.10 -14.48 6.42
N THR A 76 -27.19 -15.19 6.65
CA THR A 76 -27.16 -16.59 7.11
C THR A 76 -26.66 -17.53 6.02
N LEU A 77 -27.12 -17.34 4.78
CA LEU A 77 -26.66 -18.11 3.63
C LEU A 77 -25.16 -17.89 3.35
N VAL A 78 -24.72 -16.64 3.37
CA VAL A 78 -23.29 -16.30 3.22
C VAL A 78 -22.45 -16.99 4.30
N ASN A 79 -22.93 -17.00 5.54
CA ASN A 79 -22.24 -17.71 6.62
C ASN A 79 -22.17 -19.22 6.41
N VAL A 80 -23.25 -19.85 5.96
CA VAL A 80 -23.26 -21.29 5.66
C VAL A 80 -22.30 -21.62 4.52
N LEU A 81 -22.32 -20.83 3.45
CA LEU A 81 -21.42 -21.00 2.31
C LEU A 81 -19.94 -20.80 2.71
N ALA A 82 -19.65 -19.79 3.52
CA ALA A 82 -18.31 -19.55 4.03
C ALA A 82 -17.81 -20.74 4.88
N ARG A 83 -18.67 -21.35 5.72
CA ARG A 83 -18.31 -22.54 6.51
C ARG A 83 -18.08 -23.79 5.63
N LEU A 84 -18.80 -23.92 4.53
CA LEU A 84 -18.62 -25.04 3.60
C LEU A 84 -17.34 -24.90 2.77
N SER A 85 -16.89 -23.65 2.54
CA SER A 85 -15.71 -23.35 1.74
C SER A 85 -14.39 -23.35 2.52
N SER A 86 -14.43 -23.20 3.85
CA SER A 86 -13.24 -23.15 4.70
C SER A 86 -13.31 -24.22 5.79
N ASN A 87 -12.25 -25.04 5.88
CA ASN A 87 -12.08 -26.00 6.99
C ASN A 87 -11.82 -25.33 8.34
N ASP A 88 -11.61 -24.01 8.37
CA ASP A 88 -11.33 -23.26 9.59
C ASP A 88 -12.61 -22.63 10.13
N GLY A 89 -12.99 -23.03 11.34
CA GLY A 89 -14.25 -22.71 12.01
C GLY A 89 -14.54 -21.23 12.34
N ASN A 90 -13.83 -20.29 11.73
CA ASN A 90 -14.05 -18.86 11.87
C ASN A 90 -14.99 -18.34 10.79
N SER A 91 -16.24 -18.18 11.20
CA SER A 91 -17.27 -17.72 10.31
C SER A 91 -17.27 -16.19 10.17
N TYR A 92 -17.65 -15.71 8.98
CA TYR A 92 -18.02 -14.34 8.68
C TYR A 92 -18.86 -13.65 9.79
N LEU A 93 -19.77 -14.41 10.43
CA LEU A 93 -20.56 -13.91 11.57
C LEU A 93 -19.71 -13.64 12.82
N SER A 94 -18.61 -14.36 13.01
CA SER A 94 -17.68 -14.10 14.11
C SER A 94 -16.98 -12.76 13.92
N CYS A 95 -16.50 -12.44 12.70
CA CYS A 95 -15.92 -11.14 12.38
C CYS A 95 -16.94 -10.01 12.56
N LEU A 96 -18.18 -10.20 12.09
CA LEU A 96 -19.26 -9.23 12.30
C LEU A 96 -19.56 -8.99 13.80
N LYS A 97 -19.60 -10.04 14.58
CA LYS A 97 -19.85 -9.98 16.02
C LYS A 97 -18.71 -9.28 16.76
N ASN A 98 -17.48 -9.53 16.33
CA ASN A 98 -16.28 -8.97 16.94
C ASN A 98 -15.94 -7.57 16.44
N ALA A 99 -16.65 -7.04 15.44
CA ALA A 99 -16.43 -5.71 14.88
C ALA A 99 -16.98 -4.59 15.80
N THR A 100 -16.58 -4.59 17.06
CA THR A 100 -16.88 -3.55 18.04
C THR A 100 -15.80 -2.45 18.03
N ILE A 101 -16.13 -1.26 18.54
CA ILE A 101 -15.14 -0.16 18.66
C ILE A 101 -13.95 -0.59 19.50
N GLU A 102 -14.22 -1.32 20.56
CA GLU A 102 -13.20 -1.80 21.51
C GLU A 102 -12.25 -2.80 20.85
N ASN A 103 -12.79 -3.81 20.18
CA ASN A 103 -11.97 -4.81 19.46
C ASN A 103 -11.18 -4.20 18.31
N ILE A 104 -11.75 -3.24 17.58
CA ILE A 104 -11.05 -2.49 16.54
C ILE A 104 -9.88 -1.72 17.14
N ASN A 105 -10.09 -1.02 18.24
CA ASN A 105 -9.01 -0.29 18.92
C ASN A 105 -7.94 -1.24 19.46
N GLN A 106 -8.33 -2.37 20.03
CA GLN A 106 -7.38 -3.39 20.50
C GLN A 106 -6.59 -4.02 19.36
N ALA A 107 -7.21 -4.25 18.21
CA ALA A 107 -6.51 -4.74 17.02
C ALA A 107 -5.46 -3.72 16.52
N TYR A 108 -5.76 -2.42 16.52
CA TYR A 108 -4.76 -1.39 16.21
C TYR A 108 -3.63 -1.33 17.24
N ILE A 109 -3.91 -1.51 18.52
CA ILE A 109 -2.89 -1.57 19.57
C ILE A 109 -1.94 -2.75 19.34
N THR A 110 -2.49 -3.94 19.13
CA THR A 110 -1.69 -5.16 18.86
C THR A 110 -0.86 -5.01 17.59
N GLN A 111 -1.44 -4.44 16.53
CA GLN A 111 -0.75 -4.20 15.28
C GLN A 111 0.36 -3.13 15.43
N ALA A 112 0.11 -2.07 16.20
CA ALA A 112 1.10 -1.04 16.49
C ALA A 112 2.29 -1.60 17.26
N GLU A 113 2.05 -2.42 18.30
CA GLU A 113 3.12 -3.09 19.05
C GLU A 113 3.99 -3.99 18.17
N ALA A 114 3.37 -4.81 17.33
CA ALA A 114 4.09 -5.68 16.42
C ALA A 114 4.95 -4.89 15.41
N LEU A 115 4.40 -3.80 14.87
CA LEU A 115 5.13 -2.94 13.93
C LEU A 115 6.26 -2.18 14.62
N LEU A 116 6.02 -1.63 15.81
CA LEU A 116 7.05 -0.94 16.59
C LEU A 116 8.20 -1.88 16.93
N ALA A 117 7.91 -3.07 17.50
CA ALA A 117 8.92 -4.06 17.84
C ALA A 117 9.76 -4.48 16.63
N SER A 118 9.10 -4.81 15.49
CA SER A 118 9.78 -5.18 14.26
C SER A 118 10.61 -4.04 13.67
N SER A 119 10.16 -2.79 13.82
CA SER A 119 10.83 -1.63 13.26
C SER A 119 11.95 -1.11 14.15
N GLU A 120 11.88 -1.33 15.46
CA GLU A 120 12.97 -1.08 16.42
C GLU A 120 14.14 -2.06 16.22
N GLU A 121 13.82 -3.32 15.84
CA GLU A 121 14.85 -4.31 15.52
C GLU A 121 15.53 -4.05 14.16
N ASN A 122 14.76 -3.54 13.20
CA ASN A 122 15.24 -3.23 11.84
C ASN A 122 14.93 -1.78 11.51
N LEU A 123 15.74 -0.87 11.98
CA LEU A 123 15.55 0.57 11.81
C LEU A 123 15.48 0.95 10.33
N ASN A 124 14.32 1.43 9.89
CA ASN A 124 14.11 1.98 8.56
C ASN A 124 12.85 2.85 8.53
N TYR A 125 12.84 3.83 7.61
CA TYR A 125 11.71 4.76 7.51
C TYR A 125 10.37 4.10 7.17
N ASN A 126 10.35 2.98 6.43
CA ASN A 126 9.08 2.34 6.07
C ASN A 126 8.43 1.64 7.27
N GLY A 127 9.24 0.98 8.11
CA GLY A 127 8.79 0.45 9.40
C GLY A 127 8.23 1.57 10.28
N TYR A 128 8.98 2.66 10.38
CA TYR A 128 8.56 3.86 11.10
C TYR A 128 7.20 4.39 10.60
N TYR A 129 7.04 4.63 9.30
CA TYR A 129 5.79 5.17 8.74
C TYR A 129 4.62 4.19 8.82
N SER A 130 4.89 2.89 8.70
CA SER A 130 3.88 1.86 8.92
C SER A 130 3.35 1.91 10.36
N ALA A 131 4.26 2.03 11.32
CA ALA A 131 3.90 2.17 12.73
C ALA A 131 3.15 3.49 13.01
N VAL A 132 3.60 4.64 12.47
CA VAL A 132 2.91 5.94 12.56
C VAL A 132 1.47 5.82 12.08
N THR A 133 1.26 5.16 10.95
CA THR A 133 -0.09 5.01 10.35
C THR A 133 -1.03 4.27 11.29
N VAL A 134 -0.57 3.20 11.92
CA VAL A 134 -1.41 2.40 12.84
C VAL A 134 -1.59 3.11 14.17
N VAL A 135 -0.53 3.69 14.73
CA VAL A 135 -0.57 4.47 15.99
C VAL A 135 -1.57 5.63 15.89
N SER A 136 -1.65 6.29 14.74
CA SER A 136 -2.60 7.39 14.51
C SER A 136 -4.07 6.98 14.66
N LYS A 137 -4.39 5.69 14.45
CA LYS A 137 -5.75 5.12 14.55
C LYS A 137 -6.14 4.72 15.97
N ILE A 138 -5.20 4.67 16.92
CA ILE A 138 -5.44 4.34 18.33
C ILE A 138 -6.20 5.48 19.00
N LYS A 139 -7.32 5.16 19.65
CA LYS A 139 -8.18 6.15 20.30
C LYS A 139 -7.70 6.57 21.68
N ASP A 140 -7.04 5.67 22.41
CA ASP A 140 -6.46 5.98 23.71
C ASP A 140 -5.36 7.03 23.55
N THR A 141 -5.59 8.22 24.08
CA THR A 141 -4.67 9.36 23.93
C THR A 141 -3.39 9.19 24.74
N ALA A 142 -3.46 8.53 25.90
CA ALA A 142 -2.30 8.29 26.75
C ALA A 142 -1.38 7.25 26.11
N LEU A 143 -1.94 6.15 25.64
CA LEU A 143 -1.21 5.09 24.96
C LEU A 143 -0.64 5.58 23.61
N ARG A 144 -1.43 6.36 22.85
CA ARG A 144 -0.96 6.98 21.61
C ARG A 144 0.21 7.93 21.84
N LYS A 145 0.19 8.68 22.96
CA LYS A 145 1.33 9.54 23.34
C LYS A 145 2.58 8.70 23.61
N GLN A 146 2.46 7.63 24.37
CA GLN A 146 3.57 6.70 24.65
C GLN A 146 4.17 6.12 23.36
N TYR A 147 3.33 5.70 22.43
CA TYR A 147 3.82 5.17 21.14
C TYR A 147 4.47 6.25 20.26
N ASN A 148 3.97 7.48 20.31
CA ASN A 148 4.60 8.59 19.61
C ASN A 148 5.97 8.93 20.18
N GLU A 149 6.21 8.76 21.48
CA GLU A 149 7.53 8.90 22.10
C GLU A 149 8.50 7.81 21.62
N ARG A 150 8.05 6.54 21.49
CA ARG A 150 8.83 5.45 20.89
C ARG A 150 9.15 5.76 19.42
N LEU A 151 8.16 6.21 18.66
CA LEU A 151 8.36 6.63 17.27
C LEU A 151 9.37 7.78 17.14
N ALA A 152 9.33 8.76 18.01
CA ALA A 152 10.30 9.87 18.01
C ALA A 152 11.74 9.37 18.29
N THR A 153 11.89 8.40 19.20
CA THR A 153 13.18 7.76 19.49
C THR A 153 13.66 6.96 18.28
N MET A 154 12.79 6.17 17.67
CA MET A 154 13.08 5.40 16.47
C MET A 154 13.52 6.30 15.30
N TYR A 155 12.80 7.40 15.09
CA TYR A 155 13.14 8.37 14.05
C TYR A 155 14.57 8.92 14.22
N LYS A 156 14.92 9.33 15.45
CA LYS A 156 16.28 9.79 15.76
C LYS A 156 17.34 8.72 15.52
N ALA A 157 17.07 7.49 15.93
CA ALA A 157 17.99 6.37 15.71
C ALA A 157 18.21 6.08 14.22
N ILE A 158 17.16 6.18 13.40
CA ILE A 158 17.26 6.06 11.93
C ILE A 158 18.14 7.19 11.36
N GLU A 159 17.95 8.43 11.81
CA GLU A 159 18.75 9.57 11.36
C GLU A 159 20.23 9.45 11.78
N GLU A 160 20.49 9.01 13.00
CA GLU A 160 21.84 8.76 13.50
C GLU A 160 22.54 7.65 12.70
N GLU A 161 21.86 6.53 12.45
CA GLU A 161 22.41 5.44 11.64
C GLU A 161 22.75 5.89 10.21
N ILE A 162 21.89 6.69 9.59
CA ILE A 162 22.15 7.26 8.27
C ILE A 162 23.33 8.22 8.30
N LYS A 163 23.43 9.06 9.33
CA LYS A 163 24.51 10.02 9.50
C LYS A 163 25.86 9.31 9.69
N GLU A 164 25.93 8.33 10.60
CA GLU A 164 27.14 7.54 10.83
C GLU A 164 27.60 6.81 9.56
N ARG A 165 26.68 6.25 8.81
CA ARG A 165 26.97 5.59 7.54
C ARG A 165 27.54 6.56 6.52
N ASN A 166 26.98 7.76 6.38
CA ASN A 166 27.48 8.80 5.50
C ASN A 166 28.85 9.33 5.93
N GLU A 167 29.17 9.33 7.21
CA GLU A 167 30.49 9.70 7.74
C GLU A 167 31.52 8.59 7.52
N GLN A 168 31.15 7.33 7.66
CA GLN A 168 32.01 6.18 7.34
C GLN A 168 32.33 6.09 5.84
N GLU A 169 31.38 6.38 4.96
CA GLU A 169 31.61 6.46 3.51
C GLU A 169 32.62 7.56 3.15
N LYS A 170 32.63 8.68 3.88
CA LYS A 170 33.65 9.74 3.70
C LYS A 170 35.04 9.33 4.10
N THR A 171 35.18 8.48 5.12
CA THR A 171 36.48 8.08 5.68
C THR A 171 37.11 6.90 4.97
N THR A 172 36.33 6.03 4.36
CA THR A 172 36.81 4.79 3.70
C THR A 172 37.19 4.98 2.23
N GLY A 173 36.99 6.16 1.64
CA GLY A 173 37.38 6.45 0.25
C GLY A 173 36.68 5.58 -0.80
N ALA A 174 35.70 4.77 -0.42
CA ALA A 174 34.83 4.04 -1.32
C ALA A 174 33.83 5.05 -1.89
N GLY A 175 34.23 5.67 -3.01
CA GLY A 175 33.63 6.87 -3.57
C GLY A 175 32.17 6.73 -4.00
N GLY A 176 31.33 7.08 -3.11
CA GLY A 176 30.03 7.63 -3.39
C GLY A 176 30.05 9.07 -2.96
N THR A 177 30.61 9.93 -3.78
CA THR A 177 30.67 11.37 -3.47
C THR A 177 29.27 11.89 -3.22
N SER A 178 29.00 12.25 -1.98
CA SER A 178 28.04 13.27 -1.61
C SER A 178 28.55 14.60 -2.19
N SER A 179 28.60 14.68 -3.51
CA SER A 179 29.10 15.86 -4.19
C SER A 179 27.95 16.84 -4.35
N SER A 180 27.94 17.84 -3.47
CA SER A 180 27.38 19.13 -3.85
C SER A 180 28.08 19.54 -5.15
N GLY A 181 27.40 19.38 -6.28
CA GLY A 181 27.91 19.80 -7.59
C GLY A 181 28.42 18.70 -8.54
N ALA A 182 28.24 17.40 -8.24
CA ALA A 182 28.42 16.40 -9.29
C ALA A 182 27.42 16.65 -10.41
N PRO A 183 27.83 16.61 -11.68
CA PRO A 183 26.90 16.80 -12.79
C PRO A 183 25.78 15.76 -12.65
N LEU A 184 24.55 16.22 -12.80
CA LEU A 184 23.43 15.36 -13.17
C LEU A 184 23.96 14.56 -14.36
N GLY A 185 23.78 13.26 -14.40
CA GLY A 185 24.25 12.44 -15.53
C GLY A 185 23.95 13.19 -16.85
N ASP A 186 24.83 13.09 -17.81
CA ASP A 186 24.74 13.79 -19.10
C ASP A 186 23.50 13.40 -19.93
N GLY A 187 22.59 12.56 -19.36
CA GLY A 187 21.40 12.01 -20.04
C GLY A 187 21.73 10.91 -21.03
N THR A 188 23.01 10.56 -21.20
CA THR A 188 23.46 9.51 -22.13
C THR A 188 23.65 8.16 -21.48
N SER A 189 23.80 8.15 -20.14
CA SER A 189 23.90 6.95 -19.30
C SER A 189 22.76 6.88 -18.31
N PHE A 190 22.58 5.72 -17.67
CA PHE A 190 21.62 5.58 -16.57
C PHE A 190 22.11 6.38 -15.35
N PRO A 191 21.43 7.45 -14.94
CA PRO A 191 21.94 8.34 -13.91
C PRO A 191 21.90 7.69 -12.53
N THR A 192 22.84 8.06 -11.67
CA THR A 192 22.85 7.71 -10.25
C THR A 192 22.48 8.91 -9.43
N TYR A 193 21.25 8.94 -8.93
CA TYR A 193 20.79 9.99 -8.01
C TYR A 193 20.73 9.45 -6.59
N THR A 194 21.09 10.30 -5.61
CA THR A 194 20.86 10.00 -4.18
C THR A 194 19.70 10.84 -3.65
N GLN A 195 18.84 10.24 -2.82
CA GLN A 195 17.68 10.95 -2.27
C GLN A 195 18.06 12.09 -1.34
N CYS A 196 19.25 12.02 -0.71
CA CYS A 196 19.78 13.05 0.20
C CYS A 196 20.68 14.08 -0.47
N ASP A 197 20.76 14.11 -1.81
CA ASP A 197 21.51 15.15 -2.52
C ASP A 197 21.02 16.55 -2.12
N THR A 198 21.96 17.47 -1.86
CA THR A 198 21.65 18.82 -1.37
C THR A 198 20.77 19.64 -2.31
N ARG A 199 20.72 19.28 -3.60
CA ARG A 199 19.89 19.93 -4.62
C ARG A 199 18.40 19.72 -4.38
N TRP A 200 18.00 18.61 -3.78
CA TRP A 200 16.58 18.24 -3.56
C TRP A 200 16.28 17.59 -2.21
N GLY A 201 17.26 16.97 -1.53
CA GLY A 201 17.03 16.18 -0.32
C GLY A 201 16.29 16.93 0.79
N ASN A 202 16.60 18.23 0.95
CA ASN A 202 15.97 19.09 1.96
C ASN A 202 14.60 19.67 1.53
N LYS A 203 14.09 19.33 0.33
CA LYS A 203 12.78 19.81 -0.11
C LYS A 203 11.69 19.17 0.73
N SER A 204 11.06 19.99 1.58
CA SER A 204 10.04 19.54 2.54
C SER A 204 8.67 19.43 1.90
N TYR A 205 7.93 18.39 2.26
CA TYR A 205 6.54 18.15 1.90
C TYR A 205 5.85 17.24 2.92
N GLN A 206 4.62 17.48 3.24
CA GLN A 206 3.79 16.66 4.17
C GLN A 206 4.49 16.29 5.50
N GLY A 207 5.32 17.17 6.05
CA GLY A 207 6.03 16.92 7.32
C GLY A 207 7.28 16.05 7.18
N THR A 208 7.70 15.73 5.95
CA THR A 208 8.94 15.02 5.62
C THR A 208 9.74 15.77 4.54
N ASN A 209 10.75 15.13 3.96
CA ASN A 209 11.52 15.64 2.82
C ASN A 209 11.99 14.47 1.93
N LEU A 210 12.59 14.81 0.77
CA LEU A 210 13.05 13.79 -0.16
C LEU A 210 14.19 12.93 0.40
N CYS A 211 15.04 13.48 1.27
CA CYS A 211 16.07 12.69 1.92
C CYS A 211 15.46 11.57 2.78
N ASN A 212 14.38 11.84 3.47
CA ASN A 212 13.75 10.89 4.40
C ASN A 212 12.79 9.91 3.72
N ALA A 213 12.02 10.36 2.73
CA ALA A 213 10.96 9.54 2.12
C ALA A 213 11.05 9.47 0.58
N GLY A 214 12.15 9.90 -0.01
CA GLY A 214 12.30 10.11 -1.44
C GLY A 214 12.79 8.92 -2.26
N CYS A 215 13.01 7.73 -1.68
CA CYS A 215 13.59 6.60 -2.40
C CYS A 215 12.80 6.23 -3.68
N GLY A 216 11.49 6.24 -3.64
CA GLY A 216 10.65 5.94 -4.80
C GLY A 216 10.69 7.03 -5.87
N TYR A 217 10.62 8.30 -5.47
CA TYR A 217 10.77 9.43 -6.41
C TYR A 217 12.15 9.42 -7.07
N THR A 218 13.19 9.13 -6.29
CA THR A 218 14.57 9.08 -6.78
C THR A 218 14.80 7.91 -7.73
N SER A 219 14.31 6.72 -7.39
CA SER A 219 14.39 5.55 -8.26
C SER A 219 13.63 5.76 -9.57
N LEU A 220 12.43 6.33 -9.49
CA LEU A 220 11.65 6.65 -10.69
C LEU A 220 12.33 7.73 -11.54
N ALA A 221 12.90 8.76 -10.93
CA ALA A 221 13.65 9.80 -11.64
C ALA A 221 14.87 9.22 -12.38
N MET A 222 15.63 8.30 -11.77
CA MET A 222 16.74 7.62 -12.42
C MET A 222 16.28 6.85 -13.66
N VAL A 223 15.19 6.10 -13.54
CA VAL A 223 14.60 5.34 -14.64
C VAL A 223 14.13 6.25 -15.77
N LEU A 224 13.35 7.27 -15.45
CA LEU A 224 12.78 8.20 -16.44
C LEU A 224 13.86 9.01 -17.14
N SER A 225 14.80 9.59 -16.37
CA SER A 225 15.94 10.35 -16.92
C SER A 225 16.80 9.47 -17.84
N GLY A 226 17.07 8.23 -17.45
CA GLY A 226 17.85 7.31 -18.27
C GLY A 226 17.15 6.88 -19.57
N ILE A 227 15.82 6.75 -19.58
CA ILE A 227 15.04 6.43 -20.80
C ILE A 227 14.97 7.65 -21.72
N LYS A 228 14.66 8.82 -21.16
CA LYS A 228 14.48 10.05 -21.93
C LYS A 228 15.79 10.71 -22.32
N ARG A 229 16.91 10.29 -21.73
CA ARG A 229 18.21 10.95 -21.82
C ARG A 229 18.12 12.43 -21.47
N ASP A 230 17.38 12.72 -20.42
CA ASP A 230 17.07 14.08 -19.99
C ASP A 230 17.50 14.29 -18.52
N PRO A 231 18.59 15.01 -18.28
CA PRO A 231 19.10 15.27 -16.94
C PRO A 231 18.24 16.26 -16.13
N THR A 232 17.24 16.90 -16.75
CA THR A 232 16.29 17.77 -16.04
C THR A 232 15.24 16.98 -15.28
N ILE A 233 15.08 15.68 -15.58
CA ILE A 233 14.23 14.76 -14.83
C ILE A 233 14.96 14.36 -13.55
N THR A 234 14.72 15.11 -12.50
CA THR A 234 15.36 14.96 -11.17
C THR A 234 14.37 14.36 -10.17
N PRO A 235 14.84 13.84 -9.03
CA PRO A 235 13.96 13.42 -7.94
C PRO A 235 12.94 14.49 -7.53
N TYR A 236 13.36 15.77 -7.54
CA TYR A 236 12.48 16.85 -7.19
C TYR A 236 11.44 17.15 -8.29
N SER A 237 11.81 17.16 -9.56
CA SER A 237 10.83 17.37 -10.65
C SER A 237 9.79 16.26 -10.74
N VAL A 238 10.20 15.01 -10.49
CA VAL A 238 9.26 13.87 -10.41
C VAL A 238 8.33 14.00 -9.21
N HIS A 239 8.88 14.38 -8.04
CA HIS A 239 8.07 14.66 -6.87
C HIS A 239 7.05 15.77 -7.12
N GLU A 240 7.48 16.92 -7.64
CA GLU A 240 6.60 18.07 -7.95
C GLU A 240 5.46 17.66 -8.89
N TYR A 241 5.77 16.89 -9.94
CA TYR A 241 4.74 16.42 -10.84
C TYR A 241 3.73 15.51 -10.16
N ILE A 242 4.19 14.48 -9.44
CA ILE A 242 3.34 13.49 -8.79
C ILE A 242 2.53 14.14 -7.67
N TYR A 243 3.16 14.93 -6.82
CA TYR A 243 2.53 15.59 -5.69
C TYR A 243 1.56 16.70 -6.16
N GLY A 244 1.99 17.56 -7.09
CA GLY A 244 1.18 18.66 -7.60
C GLY A 244 -0.06 18.22 -8.38
N ASN A 245 -0.04 17.01 -8.96
CA ASN A 245 -1.20 16.44 -9.66
C ASN A 245 -2.05 15.48 -8.80
N GLY A 246 -1.79 15.41 -7.51
CA GLY A 246 -2.53 14.53 -6.59
C GLY A 246 -2.47 13.06 -6.99
N ILE A 247 -1.38 12.62 -7.63
CA ILE A 247 -1.17 11.23 -7.97
C ILE A 247 -0.85 10.48 -6.67
N SER A 248 -1.49 9.36 -6.47
CA SER A 248 -1.53 8.55 -5.24
C SER A 248 -0.22 8.59 -4.42
N ILE A 249 -0.24 9.35 -3.35
CA ILE A 249 0.86 9.50 -2.39
C ILE A 249 0.41 8.98 -1.03
N ASN A 250 1.36 8.46 -0.25
CA ASN A 250 1.07 8.09 1.12
C ASN A 250 0.99 9.34 1.99
N HIS A 251 -0.23 9.78 2.29
CA HIS A 251 -0.47 10.97 3.09
C HIS A 251 0.09 10.91 4.53
N SER A 252 0.39 9.72 5.06
CA SER A 252 0.92 9.56 6.42
C SER A 252 2.45 9.62 6.53
N GLY A 253 3.17 9.65 5.40
CA GLY A 253 4.63 9.64 5.44
C GLY A 253 5.31 10.26 4.22
N GLY A 254 4.53 10.76 3.25
CA GLY A 254 5.06 11.41 2.04
C GLY A 254 5.78 10.48 1.05
N ALA A 255 5.89 9.18 1.35
CA ALA A 255 6.48 8.23 0.42
C ALA A 255 5.57 8.02 -0.80
N ILE A 256 6.17 7.84 -1.98
CA ILE A 256 5.44 7.44 -3.17
C ILE A 256 4.76 6.08 -2.95
N THR A 257 3.53 5.94 -3.42
CA THR A 257 2.85 4.62 -3.41
C THR A 257 3.17 3.84 -4.67
N ASP A 258 3.04 2.51 -4.59
CA ASP A 258 3.18 1.63 -5.77
C ASP A 258 2.24 2.06 -6.91
N VAL A 259 1.02 2.55 -6.57
CA VAL A 259 0.03 3.02 -7.56
C VAL A 259 0.57 4.17 -8.40
N ALA A 260 1.32 5.10 -7.79
CA ALA A 260 1.91 6.23 -8.52
C ALA A 260 2.96 5.78 -9.57
N LEU A 261 3.62 4.65 -9.34
CA LEU A 261 4.63 4.12 -10.28
C LEU A 261 4.01 3.65 -11.61
N TYR A 262 2.73 3.25 -11.63
CA TYR A 262 2.06 2.80 -12.86
C TYR A 262 0.86 3.69 -13.27
N ASP A 263 0.75 4.89 -12.69
CA ASP A 263 -0.30 5.82 -13.08
C ASP A 263 -0.12 6.30 -14.53
N ASN A 264 -1.18 6.20 -15.32
CA ASN A 264 -1.16 6.60 -16.73
C ASN A 264 -0.82 8.07 -16.95
N ARG A 265 -1.05 8.94 -15.96
CA ARG A 265 -0.65 10.34 -16.02
C ARG A 265 0.86 10.50 -16.02
N VAL A 266 1.57 9.67 -15.21
CA VAL A 266 3.04 9.61 -15.23
C VAL A 266 3.54 9.10 -16.58
N ALA A 267 2.95 8.01 -17.09
CA ALA A 267 3.28 7.47 -18.40
C ALA A 267 3.15 8.51 -19.51
N SER A 268 2.01 9.22 -19.54
CA SER A 268 1.70 10.22 -20.55
C SER A 268 2.61 11.46 -20.44
N HIS A 269 2.86 11.94 -19.22
CA HIS A 269 3.68 13.13 -18.99
C HIS A 269 5.12 12.93 -19.45
N TYR A 270 5.72 11.80 -19.08
CA TYR A 270 7.09 11.50 -19.46
C TYR A 270 7.21 10.78 -20.81
N GLY A 271 6.12 10.44 -21.47
CA GLY A 271 6.10 9.74 -22.76
C GLY A 271 6.80 8.38 -22.69
N VAL A 272 6.48 7.59 -21.68
CA VAL A 272 7.02 6.23 -21.46
C VAL A 272 5.90 5.20 -21.46
N LYS A 273 6.24 3.95 -21.78
CA LYS A 273 5.35 2.80 -21.58
C LYS A 273 5.64 2.19 -20.22
N ILE A 274 4.59 1.79 -19.52
CA ILE A 274 4.67 1.19 -18.19
C ILE A 274 4.13 -0.24 -18.23
N GLU A 275 4.84 -1.16 -17.59
CA GLU A 275 4.44 -2.56 -17.42
C GLU A 275 4.65 -2.98 -15.97
N VAL A 276 3.58 -3.37 -15.29
CA VAL A 276 3.67 -3.96 -13.95
C VAL A 276 4.14 -5.40 -14.08
N LEU A 277 5.36 -5.67 -13.64
CA LEU A 277 5.94 -7.01 -13.71
C LEU A 277 5.34 -7.94 -12.66
N PHE A 278 5.18 -7.45 -11.45
CA PHE A 278 4.46 -8.13 -10.36
C PHE A 278 4.03 -7.14 -9.29
N GLY A 279 2.91 -7.47 -8.61
CA GLY A 279 2.38 -6.71 -7.48
C GLY A 279 2.73 -7.36 -6.14
N ARG A 280 2.23 -6.78 -5.04
CA ARG A 280 2.49 -7.25 -3.68
C ARG A 280 2.06 -8.71 -3.50
N ASP A 281 2.98 -9.52 -2.99
CA ASP A 281 2.77 -10.94 -2.64
C ASP A 281 2.20 -11.82 -3.79
N SER A 282 2.35 -11.39 -5.04
CA SER A 282 1.72 -12.05 -6.17
C SER A 282 2.57 -13.14 -6.83
N VAL A 283 3.90 -13.18 -6.56
CA VAL A 283 4.80 -14.10 -7.26
C VAL A 283 5.89 -14.66 -6.33
N GLY A 284 6.29 -15.91 -6.58
CA GLY A 284 7.48 -16.52 -5.98
C GLY A 284 8.77 -16.12 -6.68
N LYS A 285 9.94 -16.50 -6.09
CA LYS A 285 11.29 -16.17 -6.59
C LYS A 285 11.45 -16.52 -8.08
N THR A 286 11.05 -17.71 -8.49
CA THR A 286 11.22 -18.18 -9.89
C THR A 286 10.48 -17.30 -10.89
N GLU A 287 9.24 -16.94 -10.59
CA GLU A 287 8.44 -16.10 -11.49
C GLU A 287 8.91 -14.65 -11.48
N ALA A 288 9.31 -14.12 -10.32
CA ALA A 288 9.92 -12.79 -10.21
C ALA A 288 11.21 -12.72 -11.03
N THR A 289 12.10 -13.73 -10.93
CA THR A 289 13.32 -13.88 -11.74
C THR A 289 12.98 -13.79 -13.23
N LYS A 290 12.06 -14.64 -13.68
CA LYS A 290 11.69 -14.72 -15.10
C LYS A 290 11.21 -13.37 -15.63
N ARG A 291 10.34 -12.69 -14.91
CA ARG A 291 9.77 -11.41 -15.36
C ARG A 291 10.79 -10.28 -15.35
N LEU A 292 11.61 -10.18 -14.29
CA LEU A 292 12.68 -9.18 -14.21
C LEU A 292 13.73 -9.37 -15.32
N VAL A 293 14.26 -10.58 -15.46
CA VAL A 293 15.26 -10.91 -16.49
C VAL A 293 14.72 -10.64 -17.89
N ASN A 294 13.47 -11.04 -18.17
CA ASN A 294 12.85 -10.79 -19.47
C ASN A 294 12.70 -9.29 -19.76
N ALA A 295 12.25 -8.50 -18.80
CA ALA A 295 12.10 -7.05 -18.96
C ALA A 295 13.45 -6.35 -19.20
N LEU A 296 14.49 -6.71 -18.43
CA LEU A 296 15.83 -6.15 -18.59
C LEU A 296 16.47 -6.55 -19.92
N ASN A 297 16.30 -7.80 -20.36
CA ASN A 297 16.78 -8.27 -21.68
C ASN A 297 16.08 -7.56 -22.86
N GLN A 298 14.89 -7.02 -22.64
CA GLN A 298 14.19 -6.14 -23.60
C GLN A 298 14.67 -4.68 -23.53
N GLY A 299 15.71 -4.38 -22.75
CA GLY A 299 16.24 -3.02 -22.57
C GLY A 299 15.38 -2.13 -21.67
N LYS A 300 14.33 -2.67 -21.05
CA LYS A 300 13.49 -1.91 -20.11
C LYS A 300 14.27 -1.61 -18.84
N LYS A 301 13.94 -0.50 -18.21
CA LYS A 301 14.46 -0.12 -16.89
C LYS A 301 13.38 -0.35 -15.83
N VAL A 302 13.78 -0.74 -14.62
CA VAL A 302 12.83 -1.22 -13.62
C VAL A 302 12.97 -0.43 -12.33
N VAL A 303 11.83 -0.03 -11.74
CA VAL A 303 11.74 0.35 -10.34
C VAL A 303 11.31 -0.88 -9.56
N LEU A 304 12.14 -1.32 -8.64
CA LEU A 304 11.89 -2.48 -7.78
C LEU A 304 11.65 -2.02 -6.34
N LEU A 305 10.49 -2.39 -5.78
CA LEU A 305 10.22 -2.25 -4.36
C LEU A 305 10.64 -3.55 -3.64
N ARG A 306 11.69 -3.45 -2.86
CA ARG A 306 12.07 -4.44 -1.86
C ARG A 306 11.36 -4.14 -0.52
N PRO A 307 11.43 -5.01 0.49
CA PRO A 307 10.87 -4.66 1.79
C PRO A 307 11.42 -3.31 2.29
N GLY A 308 10.53 -2.34 2.30
CA GLY A 308 10.78 -1.03 2.87
C GLY A 308 11.57 -0.03 2.03
N HIS A 309 11.95 -0.32 0.77
CA HIS A 309 12.79 0.61 0.00
C HIS A 309 12.69 0.38 -1.51
N TYR A 310 12.73 1.44 -2.29
CA TYR A 310 12.76 1.40 -3.75
C TYR A 310 14.19 1.52 -4.27
N ILE A 311 14.50 0.74 -5.31
CA ILE A 311 15.75 0.80 -6.07
C ILE A 311 15.46 0.84 -7.57
N ALA A 312 16.41 1.35 -8.36
CA ALA A 312 16.32 1.34 -9.81
C ALA A 312 17.27 0.29 -10.41
N LEU A 313 16.77 -0.41 -11.44
CA LEU A 313 17.52 -1.46 -12.14
C LEU A 313 17.62 -1.12 -13.62
N SER A 314 18.80 -1.39 -14.21
CA SER A 314 19.06 -1.33 -15.65
C SER A 314 19.96 -2.49 -16.07
N GLY A 315 20.53 -2.43 -17.30
CA GLY A 315 21.40 -3.47 -17.82
C GLY A 315 20.65 -4.61 -18.50
N THR A 316 21.15 -5.81 -18.35
CA THR A 316 20.57 -7.05 -18.89
C THR A 316 20.26 -8.03 -17.76
N GLY A 317 19.54 -9.12 -18.08
CA GLY A 317 19.23 -10.14 -17.08
C GLY A 317 20.44 -10.89 -16.49
N SER A 318 21.60 -10.83 -17.15
CA SER A 318 22.85 -11.41 -16.68
C SER A 318 23.79 -10.41 -16.01
N GLN A 319 23.63 -9.12 -16.31
CA GLN A 319 24.39 -8.01 -15.74
C GLN A 319 23.44 -6.89 -15.37
N ILE A 320 22.86 -7.00 -14.18
CA ILE A 320 21.87 -6.07 -13.66
C ILE A 320 22.61 -4.97 -12.92
N GLU A 321 22.47 -3.77 -13.42
CA GLU A 321 22.99 -2.58 -12.81
C GLU A 321 21.98 -2.06 -11.78
N VAL A 322 22.38 -2.01 -10.51
CA VAL A 322 21.57 -1.56 -9.39
C VAL A 322 21.95 -0.16 -8.98
N HIS A 323 20.98 0.71 -8.87
CA HIS A 323 21.11 2.07 -8.33
C HIS A 323 20.20 2.23 -7.12
N ASP A 324 20.81 2.24 -5.95
CA ASP A 324 20.13 2.44 -4.67
C ASP A 324 20.17 3.94 -4.29
N PRO A 325 19.02 4.61 -4.16
CA PRO A 325 18.98 6.04 -3.88
C PRO A 325 19.41 6.42 -2.46
N ALA A 326 19.43 5.47 -1.53
CA ALA A 326 19.80 5.70 -0.13
C ALA A 326 21.20 5.17 0.21
N TRP A 327 21.62 4.08 -0.43
CA TRP A 327 22.87 3.39 -0.12
C TRP A 327 23.74 3.21 -1.37
N SER A 328 24.48 4.27 -1.71
CA SER A 328 25.37 4.28 -2.87
C SER A 328 26.46 3.20 -2.82
N SER A 329 26.87 2.76 -1.63
CA SER A 329 27.77 1.63 -1.43
C SER A 329 27.24 0.29 -1.94
N LYS A 330 25.94 0.19 -2.20
CA LYS A 330 25.28 -0.96 -2.80
C LYS A 330 25.09 -0.86 -4.31
N ASN A 331 25.47 0.27 -4.91
CA ASN A 331 25.42 0.42 -6.36
C ASN A 331 26.47 -0.49 -7.02
N GLY A 332 26.08 -1.12 -8.10
CA GLY A 332 26.98 -2.04 -8.81
C GLY A 332 26.26 -2.94 -9.78
N VAL A 333 27.02 -3.82 -10.40
CA VAL A 333 26.52 -4.82 -11.33
C VAL A 333 26.40 -6.18 -10.63
N TYR A 334 25.24 -6.78 -10.72
CA TYR A 334 24.89 -8.03 -10.06
C TYR A 334 24.27 -9.00 -11.08
N ASP A 335 24.39 -10.29 -10.81
CA ASP A 335 23.45 -11.26 -11.37
C ASP A 335 22.11 -11.21 -10.60
N ILE A 336 21.12 -11.94 -11.08
CA ILE A 336 19.78 -11.91 -10.48
C ILE A 336 19.75 -12.43 -9.04
N ASP A 337 20.58 -13.44 -8.74
CA ASP A 337 20.68 -13.96 -7.37
C ASP A 337 21.38 -12.96 -6.46
N GLY A 338 22.36 -12.22 -6.94
CA GLY A 338 23.00 -11.11 -6.24
C GLY A 338 22.01 -9.99 -5.92
N VAL A 339 21.15 -9.62 -6.87
CA VAL A 339 20.05 -8.65 -6.61
C VAL A 339 19.15 -9.15 -5.49
N PHE A 340 18.71 -10.39 -5.56
CA PHE A 340 17.78 -10.90 -4.55
C PHE A 340 18.44 -11.03 -3.18
N ASN A 341 19.64 -11.59 -3.11
CA ASN A 341 20.32 -11.80 -1.83
C ASN A 341 20.71 -10.49 -1.14
N ASN A 342 21.07 -9.45 -1.88
CA ASN A 342 21.49 -8.16 -1.30
C ASN A 342 20.32 -7.20 -1.04
N PHE A 343 19.18 -7.36 -1.75
CA PHE A 343 18.12 -6.37 -1.71
C PHE A 343 16.73 -6.93 -1.32
N CYS A 344 16.43 -8.18 -1.63
CA CYS A 344 15.09 -8.75 -1.43
C CYS A 344 15.00 -9.79 -0.32
N CYS A 345 16.12 -10.42 0.04
CA CYS A 345 16.15 -11.48 1.04
C CYS A 345 16.68 -10.98 2.39
N ASP A 346 16.15 -11.52 3.46
CA ASP A 346 16.68 -11.31 4.80
C ASP A 346 17.91 -12.23 5.09
N LYS A 347 18.54 -12.06 6.24
CA LYS A 347 19.71 -12.85 6.65
C LYS A 347 19.42 -14.36 6.78
N THR A 348 18.15 -14.76 6.82
CA THR A 348 17.71 -16.17 6.88
C THR A 348 17.43 -16.76 5.50
N GLY A 349 17.61 -15.96 4.42
CA GLY A 349 17.34 -16.36 3.05
C GLY A 349 15.86 -16.29 2.65
N ASN A 350 15.00 -15.73 3.49
CA ASN A 350 13.61 -15.51 3.15
C ASN A 350 13.48 -14.25 2.27
N CYS A 351 13.07 -14.44 1.02
CA CYS A 351 13.01 -13.38 0.02
C CYS A 351 11.58 -12.88 -0.16
N LYS A 352 11.40 -11.57 -0.13
CA LYS A 352 10.11 -10.91 -0.39
C LYS A 352 10.19 -10.07 -1.66
N PHE A 353 9.40 -10.43 -2.66
CA PHE A 353 9.23 -9.70 -3.91
C PHE A 353 7.97 -8.85 -3.79
N VAL A 354 8.16 -7.57 -3.46
CA VAL A 354 7.03 -6.73 -3.09
C VAL A 354 6.35 -6.16 -4.31
N TYR A 355 7.11 -5.51 -5.20
CA TYR A 355 6.56 -4.86 -6.37
C TYR A 355 7.64 -4.54 -7.41
N ALA A 356 7.34 -4.66 -8.69
CA ALA A 356 8.24 -4.21 -9.75
C ALA A 356 7.47 -3.66 -10.95
N VAL A 357 7.94 -2.52 -11.44
CA VAL A 357 7.40 -1.82 -12.61
C VAL A 357 8.52 -1.58 -13.60
N ALA A 358 8.32 -2.01 -14.84
CA ALA A 358 9.22 -1.78 -15.95
C ALA A 358 8.75 -0.60 -16.82
N TYR A 359 9.72 0.12 -17.36
CA TYR A 359 9.52 1.31 -18.19
C TYR A 359 10.32 1.19 -19.48
N SER A 360 9.76 1.72 -20.59
CA SER A 360 10.43 1.78 -21.89
C SER A 360 9.99 3.00 -22.72
#